data_32bf8332d91a28d2144280418cc512c7
#
_entry.id   32bf8332d91a28d2144280418cc512c7
#
_cell.length_a   1.000
_cell.length_b   1.000
_cell.length_c   1.000
_cell.angle_alpha   90.00
_cell.angle_beta   90.00
_cell.angle_gamma   90.00
#
_symmetry.space_group_name_H-M   'P 1'
#
loop_
_entity.id
_entity.type
_entity.pdbx_description
1 polymer ?
#
loop_
_entity_poly.entity_id
_entity_poly.type
_entity_poly.pdbx_seq_one_letter_code
_entity_poly.pdbx_strand_id
1 'polypeptide(L)'
;MSGDDADQEARPRAPRDGHGDRADGSGGLVRRHFLGAAAAGAAGLALPTATGCDAPAGKTPGPAPGTGPDDLAAERARAGSPDWRLRAPGPPEAVEGYTDTVSVRPGEDFGLYVSTTAPGFRVSAYRVGWYGGAQARLVWRSPRIAGHHQRRPRLLPGTRTVRADWRRTLAVRTTGWPPGAYLLRLDADHGHQRYVPLIVRSATAAGRTVLMHAVTTWQAYNRWGGYSLYAGQDGAYRTRSLAVSFDRPYDANGAEKFLVYERAVVVLAERLGLPLAYTTSVDVHRSPSELRGATAVLSLGHDEYWTPQQRAHVTRARDTGANLAFLGANACFRRVRLDPGPSAALRTVTCYKTAYRDDPSFAARHGPPTQDFRLPPAADPESSLTGVFYEGYPTDAPYVVHQPDHWLFAGTGARRGASFDHLVGVEYDRVTPEAPTPEKLEIIAHSPLVCAGRSSHADSAYYTAASGAGVFATGTMRWVEALMAGTGDDGRDHGMDARTRAFVTRTTENLLRAFASGPAARTRPAPRNNVAAVYGT
;
A
#
# COMPACT_ATOMS: atom_id res chain seq x y z
N MET A 1 -10.84 -8.41 -48.00
CA MET A 1 -9.52 -7.86 -48.27
C MET A 1 -9.40 -6.69 -47.37
N SER A 2 -8.99 -6.94 -46.21
CA SER A 2 -7.70 -6.88 -45.53
C SER A 2 -7.39 -5.44 -45.10
N GLY A 3 -7.45 -5.22 -43.83
CA GLY A 3 -7.05 -4.00 -43.13
C GLY A 3 -6.99 -4.22 -41.62
N ASP A 4 -6.31 -5.30 -41.19
CA ASP A 4 -6.03 -5.60 -39.78
C ASP A 4 -4.54 -5.79 -39.62
N ASP A 5 -3.77 -4.69 -39.59
CA ASP A 5 -2.33 -4.74 -39.23
C ASP A 5 -1.81 -3.33 -38.90
N ALA A 6 -2.32 -2.72 -37.82
CA ALA A 6 -1.76 -1.44 -37.34
C ALA A 6 -1.94 -1.20 -35.84
N ASP A 7 -1.85 -2.24 -35.00
CA ASP A 7 -1.98 -2.03 -33.53
C ASP A 7 -1.07 -2.94 -32.68
N GLN A 8 0.13 -3.28 -33.20
CA GLN A 8 1.10 -4.12 -32.48
C GLN A 8 2.37 -3.38 -32.00
N GLU A 9 2.49 -2.08 -32.19
CA GLU A 9 3.66 -1.34 -31.70
C GLU A 9 3.28 -0.40 -30.56
N ALA A 10 3.92 -0.60 -29.42
CA ALA A 10 4.03 0.18 -28.20
C ALA A 10 3.35 -0.39 -26.94
N ARG A 11 3.71 -1.62 -26.57
CA ARG A 11 3.51 -2.07 -25.18
C ARG A 11 4.87 -2.28 -24.53
N PRO A 12 5.22 -1.50 -23.48
CA PRO A 12 6.46 -1.71 -22.74
C PRO A 12 6.44 -3.11 -22.08
N ARG A 13 7.53 -3.84 -22.22
CA ARG A 13 7.76 -5.07 -21.45
C ARG A 13 7.81 -4.71 -19.98
N ALA A 14 7.15 -5.49 -19.13
CA ALA A 14 7.27 -5.37 -17.68
C ALA A 14 8.75 -5.37 -17.25
N PRO A 15 9.14 -4.53 -16.28
CA PRO A 15 10.50 -4.55 -15.77
C PRO A 15 10.83 -5.95 -15.27
N ARG A 16 11.95 -6.50 -15.69
CA ARG A 16 12.58 -7.63 -15.04
C ARG A 16 13.15 -7.07 -13.75
N ASP A 17 12.56 -7.44 -12.61
CA ASP A 17 13.22 -7.27 -11.32
C ASP A 17 14.55 -8.04 -11.42
N GLY A 18 15.66 -7.28 -11.45
CA GLY A 18 16.97 -7.84 -11.66
C GLY A 18 17.44 -8.63 -10.44
N HIS A 19 17.32 -9.94 -10.51
CA HIS A 19 18.21 -10.85 -9.82
C HIS A 19 19.16 -11.39 -10.90
N GLY A 20 20.31 -10.72 -11.03
CA GLY A 20 21.40 -11.16 -11.87
C GLY A 20 22.18 -12.24 -11.17
N ASP A 21 22.01 -13.48 -11.62
CA ASP A 21 23.05 -14.50 -11.53
C ASP A 21 24.26 -14.04 -12.36
N ARG A 22 25.38 -13.83 -11.70
CA ARG A 22 26.69 -13.84 -12.32
C ARG A 22 27.51 -14.94 -11.66
N ALA A 23 27.66 -16.03 -12.36
CA ALA A 23 28.73 -16.99 -12.16
C ALA A 23 29.94 -16.55 -12.98
N ASP A 24 31.12 -16.78 -12.36
CA ASP A 24 32.47 -17.02 -12.88
C ASP A 24 33.33 -15.89 -13.44
N GLY A 25 34.51 -15.82 -12.79
CA GLY A 25 35.73 -15.34 -13.42
C GLY A 25 36.78 -14.73 -12.50
N SER A 26 37.49 -15.61 -11.76
CA SER A 26 38.95 -15.53 -11.38
C SER A 26 39.58 -14.17 -11.05
N GLY A 27 40.28 -14.16 -9.91
CA GLY A 27 41.58 -13.50 -9.77
C GLY A 27 41.87 -12.66 -8.56
N GLY A 28 42.64 -13.16 -7.61
CA GLY A 28 43.68 -12.39 -6.93
C GLY A 28 43.46 -11.89 -5.50
N LEU A 29 43.90 -12.70 -4.55
CA LEU A 29 44.51 -12.40 -3.25
C LEU A 29 44.80 -10.93 -2.89
N VAL A 30 44.41 -10.47 -1.68
CA VAL A 30 45.36 -10.03 -0.64
C VAL A 30 44.72 -10.13 0.74
N ARG A 31 45.36 -10.92 1.61
CA ARG A 31 45.20 -10.99 3.07
C ARG A 31 45.78 -9.75 3.71
N ARG A 32 45.11 -9.20 4.74
CA ARG A 32 45.81 -8.62 5.90
C ARG A 32 45.07 -8.92 7.20
N HIS A 33 45.76 -9.69 8.04
CA HIS A 33 45.49 -9.92 9.45
C HIS A 33 45.72 -8.66 10.26
N PHE A 34 44.96 -8.45 11.32
CA PHE A 34 45.49 -7.88 12.58
C PHE A 34 44.88 -8.62 13.77
N LEU A 35 45.81 -9.22 14.52
CA LEU A 35 45.67 -9.81 15.85
C LEU A 35 45.92 -8.74 16.92
N GLY A 36 45.32 -8.93 18.08
CA GLY A 36 45.74 -8.28 19.33
C GLY A 36 44.60 -8.35 20.33
N ALA A 37 44.53 -9.27 21.17
CA ALA A 37 45.22 -9.69 22.37
C ALA A 37 44.49 -9.24 23.66
N ALA A 38 44.22 -10.23 24.43
CA ALA A 38 43.54 -10.39 25.70
C ALA A 38 44.09 -9.54 26.88
N ALA A 39 43.24 -9.34 27.89
CA ALA A 39 43.66 -9.44 29.30
C ALA A 39 42.48 -9.83 30.19
N ALA A 40 42.74 -10.81 31.01
CA ALA A 40 41.89 -11.42 32.00
C ALA A 40 41.85 -10.62 33.31
N GLY A 41 40.76 -10.75 34.07
CA GLY A 41 40.69 -10.34 35.46
C GLY A 41 39.60 -11.12 36.16
N ALA A 42 39.99 -12.15 36.88
CA ALA A 42 39.15 -12.95 37.75
C ALA A 42 39.11 -12.34 39.14
N ALA A 43 37.94 -12.25 39.75
CA ALA A 43 37.77 -12.25 41.21
C ALA A 43 36.43 -12.88 41.53
N GLY A 44 36.48 -14.04 42.17
CA GLY A 44 35.34 -14.73 42.75
C GLY A 44 34.89 -14.11 44.07
N LEU A 45 33.65 -14.43 44.49
CA LEU A 45 33.30 -14.79 45.86
C LEU A 45 31.81 -15.09 45.99
N ALA A 46 31.57 -16.34 46.47
CA ALA A 46 30.55 -16.77 47.44
C ALA A 46 29.04 -16.57 47.15
N LEU A 47 28.36 -17.68 47.00
CA LEU A 47 26.93 -17.91 47.27
C LEU A 47 26.59 -17.78 48.76
N PRO A 48 25.36 -17.38 49.06
CA PRO A 48 24.57 -18.18 49.98
C PRO A 48 23.25 -18.66 49.36
N THR A 49 22.94 -19.89 49.66
CA THR A 49 21.63 -20.55 49.54
C THR A 49 20.59 -19.83 50.35
N ALA A 50 19.43 -19.52 49.75
CA ALA A 50 18.22 -19.17 50.48
C ALA A 50 17.02 -19.79 49.80
N THR A 51 16.34 -20.56 50.61
CA THR A 51 15.06 -21.24 50.53
C THR A 51 13.96 -20.51 49.78
N GLY A 52 13.13 -21.30 49.11
CA GLY A 52 11.98 -20.89 48.33
C GLY A 52 10.93 -20.08 49.09
N CYS A 53 10.33 -19.17 48.33
CA CYS A 53 8.99 -18.65 48.60
C CYS A 53 8.26 -18.55 47.27
N ASP A 54 7.16 -19.28 47.17
CA ASP A 54 6.19 -19.15 46.09
C ASP A 54 5.71 -17.69 45.99
N ALA A 55 5.99 -17.03 44.87
CA ALA A 55 5.39 -15.75 44.52
C ALA A 55 4.15 -16.00 43.68
N PRO A 56 3.00 -15.39 44.00
CA PRO A 56 1.76 -15.57 43.25
C PRO A 56 1.91 -14.99 41.86
N ALA A 57 1.37 -15.70 40.87
CA ALA A 57 1.30 -15.30 39.48
C ALA A 57 0.80 -13.85 39.33
N GLY A 58 1.68 -12.97 38.89
CA GLY A 58 1.39 -11.56 38.62
C GLY A 58 0.25 -11.46 37.62
N LYS A 59 -0.90 -10.96 38.03
CA LYS A 59 -1.99 -10.53 37.17
C LYS A 59 -1.43 -9.42 36.26
N THR A 60 -1.41 -9.65 34.95
CA THR A 60 -1.23 -8.61 33.95
C THR A 60 -2.22 -7.47 34.25
N PRO A 61 -1.82 -6.21 34.34
CA PRO A 61 -2.77 -5.12 34.55
C PRO A 61 -3.79 -5.13 33.41
N GLY A 62 -5.07 -5.31 33.74
CA GLY A 62 -6.16 -5.13 32.80
C GLY A 62 -6.18 -3.68 32.28
N PRO A 63 -6.76 -3.42 31.09
CA PRO A 63 -6.85 -2.06 30.55
C PRO A 63 -7.59 -1.17 31.55
N ALA A 64 -7.05 0.04 31.75
CA ALA A 64 -7.67 1.05 32.59
C ALA A 64 -9.11 1.34 32.10
N PRO A 65 -10.09 1.50 33.01
CA PRO A 65 -11.46 1.82 32.62
C PRO A 65 -11.50 3.21 31.98
N GLY A 66 -11.97 3.32 30.72
CA GLY A 66 -12.23 4.59 30.06
C GLY A 66 -11.77 4.75 28.61
N THR A 67 -10.95 3.86 28.04
CA THR A 67 -10.54 3.96 26.64
C THR A 67 -11.29 2.93 25.80
N GLY A 68 -12.29 3.39 25.03
CA GLY A 68 -12.90 2.56 23.99
C GLY A 68 -11.85 2.13 22.95
N PRO A 69 -12.07 1.01 22.22
CA PRO A 69 -11.13 0.47 21.24
C PRO A 69 -10.80 1.46 20.10
N ASP A 70 -11.53 2.58 19.98
CA ASP A 70 -11.33 3.63 18.97
C ASP A 70 -10.52 4.84 19.47
N ASP A 71 -9.98 4.83 20.70
CA ASP A 71 -9.15 5.93 21.20
C ASP A 71 -7.70 5.82 20.68
N LEU A 72 -7.51 6.33 19.46
CA LEU A 72 -6.19 6.38 18.83
C LEU A 72 -5.22 7.34 19.53
N ALA A 73 -5.70 8.31 20.32
CA ALA A 73 -4.82 9.22 21.07
C ALA A 73 -4.11 8.49 22.20
N ALA A 74 -4.86 7.70 22.98
CA ALA A 74 -4.29 6.84 24.01
C ALA A 74 -3.38 5.76 23.41
N GLU A 75 -3.74 5.20 22.26
CA GLU A 75 -2.91 4.22 21.56
C GLU A 75 -1.56 4.79 21.13
N ARG A 76 -1.54 6.00 20.56
CA ARG A 76 -0.32 6.70 20.12
C ARG A 76 0.65 7.01 21.24
N ALA A 77 0.16 7.21 22.45
CA ALA A 77 0.97 7.49 23.64
C ALA A 77 1.70 6.25 24.19
N ARG A 78 1.38 5.05 23.69
CA ARG A 78 2.03 3.81 24.15
C ARG A 78 3.45 3.69 23.62
N ALA A 79 4.29 2.97 24.36
CA ALA A 79 5.65 2.66 23.93
C ALA A 79 5.66 1.82 22.64
N GLY A 80 6.49 2.18 21.69
CA GLY A 80 6.70 1.42 20.47
C GLY A 80 7.63 0.22 20.65
N SER A 81 7.70 -0.61 19.63
CA SER A 81 8.53 -1.82 19.56
C SER A 81 9.47 -1.72 18.35
N PRO A 82 10.70 -1.26 18.49
CA PRO A 82 11.62 -1.00 17.36
C PRO A 82 12.04 -2.29 16.64
N ASP A 83 11.85 -3.44 17.25
CA ASP A 83 12.20 -4.77 16.73
C ASP A 83 11.16 -5.35 15.76
N TRP A 84 10.18 -4.59 15.31
CA TRP A 84 9.13 -5.08 14.41
C TRP A 84 9.64 -5.49 13.03
N ARG A 85 10.77 -4.92 12.57
CA ARG A 85 11.33 -5.20 11.24
C ARG A 85 11.83 -6.63 11.12
N LEU A 86 11.76 -7.18 9.89
CA LEU A 86 12.39 -8.47 9.59
C LEU A 86 13.91 -8.32 9.64
N ARG A 87 14.56 -9.26 10.32
CA ARG A 87 16.02 -9.36 10.37
C ARG A 87 16.58 -10.41 9.41
N ALA A 88 15.80 -11.46 9.17
CA ALA A 88 16.18 -12.59 8.34
C ALA A 88 14.97 -13.08 7.52
N PRO A 89 14.57 -12.36 6.46
CA PRO A 89 13.60 -12.94 5.53
C PRO A 89 14.18 -14.22 4.95
N GLY A 90 13.43 -15.30 5.05
CA GLY A 90 13.89 -16.62 4.59
C GLY A 90 13.70 -16.82 3.10
N PRO A 91 14.26 -17.89 2.55
CA PRO A 91 13.94 -18.33 1.20
C PRO A 91 12.45 -18.69 1.09
N PRO A 92 11.91 -18.85 -0.13
CA PRO A 92 10.57 -19.41 -0.32
C PRO A 92 10.35 -20.67 0.52
N GLU A 93 9.14 -20.85 1.04
CA GLU A 93 8.72 -22.00 1.87
C GLU A 93 9.33 -22.08 3.28
N ALA A 94 10.34 -21.28 3.63
CA ALA A 94 10.90 -21.31 4.99
C ALA A 94 9.83 -21.02 6.05
N VAL A 95 9.09 -19.93 5.87
CA VAL A 95 7.85 -19.62 6.61
C VAL A 95 7.00 -18.67 5.78
N GLU A 96 5.73 -19.00 5.58
CA GLU A 96 4.79 -18.24 4.77
C GLU A 96 3.39 -18.32 5.36
N GLY A 97 2.56 -17.32 5.11
CA GLY A 97 1.19 -17.36 5.62
C GLY A 97 0.26 -16.36 4.94
N TYR A 98 -1.04 -16.57 5.19
CA TYR A 98 -2.11 -15.66 4.80
C TYR A 98 -3.28 -15.76 5.79
N THR A 99 -4.17 -14.78 5.74
CA THR A 99 -5.41 -14.74 6.54
C THR A 99 -6.63 -15.04 5.67
N ASP A 100 -7.68 -15.63 6.23
CA ASP A 100 -8.97 -15.88 5.55
C ASP A 100 -9.80 -14.61 5.31
N THR A 101 -9.33 -13.47 5.78
CA THR A 101 -9.91 -12.16 5.52
C THR A 101 -8.81 -11.11 5.36
N VAL A 102 -9.05 -10.05 4.61
CA VAL A 102 -8.09 -8.92 4.49
C VAL A 102 -8.24 -7.93 5.63
N SER A 103 -9.37 -7.96 6.33
CA SER A 103 -9.68 -7.05 7.43
C SER A 103 -10.65 -7.66 8.41
N VAL A 104 -10.60 -7.17 9.65
CA VAL A 104 -11.55 -7.50 10.74
C VAL A 104 -11.92 -6.23 11.50
N ARG A 105 -13.02 -6.27 12.26
CA ARG A 105 -13.31 -5.26 13.29
C ARG A 105 -12.69 -5.68 14.62
N PRO A 106 -12.42 -4.73 15.54
CA PRO A 106 -11.97 -5.08 16.89
C PRO A 106 -12.92 -6.09 17.55
N GLY A 107 -12.36 -7.17 18.08
CA GLY A 107 -13.12 -8.26 18.72
C GLY A 107 -13.58 -9.37 17.77
N GLU A 108 -13.51 -9.19 16.44
CA GLU A 108 -13.76 -10.27 15.48
C GLU A 108 -12.57 -11.25 15.42
N ASP A 109 -12.86 -12.46 14.99
CA ASP A 109 -11.86 -13.52 14.81
C ASP A 109 -11.40 -13.57 13.33
N PHE A 110 -10.15 -14.01 13.13
CA PHE A 110 -9.66 -14.39 11.81
C PHE A 110 -8.89 -15.71 11.88
N GLY A 111 -8.89 -16.45 10.78
CA GLY A 111 -8.06 -17.62 10.59
C GLY A 111 -6.71 -17.26 10.00
N LEU A 112 -5.63 -17.78 10.59
CA LEU A 112 -4.27 -17.67 10.06
C LEU A 112 -3.83 -19.04 9.53
N TYR A 113 -3.32 -19.05 8.31
CA TYR A 113 -2.85 -20.22 7.58
C TYR A 113 -1.35 -20.07 7.37
N VAL A 114 -0.56 -20.97 7.95
CA VAL A 114 0.90 -20.91 7.92
C VAL A 114 1.47 -22.21 7.40
N SER A 115 2.46 -22.10 6.51
CA SER A 115 3.33 -23.18 6.07
C SER A 115 4.76 -22.87 6.50
N THR A 116 5.47 -23.84 7.06
CA THR A 116 6.88 -23.70 7.41
C THR A 116 7.60 -25.04 7.39
N THR A 117 8.88 -25.02 7.03
CA THR A 117 9.80 -26.16 7.16
C THR A 117 10.41 -26.27 8.56
N ALA A 118 10.24 -25.25 9.40
CA ALA A 118 10.71 -25.26 10.79
C ALA A 118 9.84 -26.15 11.70
N PRO A 119 10.42 -26.74 12.78
CA PRO A 119 9.67 -27.54 13.74
C PRO A 119 8.64 -26.72 14.53
N GLY A 120 8.72 -25.40 14.52
CA GLY A 120 7.76 -24.51 15.15
C GLY A 120 7.99 -23.05 14.78
N PHE A 121 7.04 -22.21 15.18
CA PHE A 121 7.08 -20.78 14.97
C PHE A 121 6.26 -20.02 16.00
N ARG A 122 6.39 -18.70 16.03
CA ARG A 122 5.54 -17.77 16.80
C ARG A 122 4.98 -16.71 15.86
N VAL A 123 3.87 -16.12 16.24
CA VAL A 123 3.25 -14.99 15.56
C VAL A 123 3.30 -13.78 16.47
N SER A 124 3.82 -12.67 15.97
CA SER A 124 3.85 -11.38 16.67
C SER A 124 3.06 -10.36 15.85
N ALA A 125 1.97 -9.83 16.41
CA ALA A 125 1.12 -8.83 15.75
C ALA A 125 1.61 -7.43 16.11
N TYR A 126 2.13 -6.72 15.12
CA TYR A 126 2.59 -5.33 15.25
C TYR A 126 1.60 -4.39 14.59
N ARG A 127 1.04 -3.45 15.35
CA ARG A 127 0.27 -2.32 14.81
C ARG A 127 1.23 -1.25 14.32
N VAL A 128 1.08 -0.85 13.05
CA VAL A 128 1.88 0.22 12.45
C VAL A 128 1.29 1.59 12.84
N GLY A 129 2.15 2.53 13.19
CA GLY A 129 1.80 3.89 13.61
C GLY A 129 3.04 4.70 13.94
N TRP A 130 2.90 5.82 14.70
CA TRP A 130 4.05 6.67 15.01
C TRP A 130 4.90 6.16 16.18
N TYR A 131 4.30 5.98 17.37
CA TYR A 131 4.95 5.46 18.59
C TYR A 131 6.32 6.07 18.90
N GLY A 132 6.41 7.40 18.92
CA GLY A 132 7.68 8.10 19.19
C GLY A 132 8.80 7.83 18.18
N GLY A 133 8.47 7.42 16.96
CA GLY A 133 9.42 7.09 15.90
C GLY A 133 9.75 5.60 15.77
N ALA A 134 9.29 4.73 16.68
CA ALA A 134 9.46 3.28 16.56
C ALA A 134 8.68 2.68 15.37
N GLN A 135 7.65 3.38 14.88
CA GLN A 135 6.81 3.08 13.73
C GLN A 135 5.90 1.86 13.88
N ALA A 136 6.04 1.06 14.92
CA ALA A 136 5.10 0.01 15.23
C ALA A 136 5.13 -0.35 16.72
N ARG A 137 4.08 -1.01 17.19
CA ARG A 137 3.94 -1.54 18.55
C ARG A 137 3.47 -2.98 18.52
N LEU A 138 4.10 -3.83 19.32
CA LEU A 138 3.61 -5.20 19.57
C LEU A 138 2.30 -5.14 20.34
N VAL A 139 1.23 -5.66 19.74
CA VAL A 139 -0.11 -5.72 20.35
C VAL A 139 -0.38 -7.09 20.94
N TRP A 140 0.07 -8.14 20.26
CA TRP A 140 -0.18 -9.52 20.66
C TRP A 140 0.93 -10.46 20.19
N ARG A 141 1.14 -11.54 20.93
CA ARG A 141 2.05 -12.62 20.56
C ARG A 141 1.46 -13.98 20.89
N SER A 142 1.59 -14.93 19.96
CA SER A 142 1.17 -16.31 20.20
C SER A 142 2.12 -17.06 21.14
N PRO A 143 1.69 -18.14 21.78
CA PRO A 143 2.60 -19.19 22.22
C PRO A 143 3.36 -19.77 21.02
N ARG A 144 4.36 -20.63 21.27
CA ARG A 144 5.01 -21.41 20.21
C ARG A 144 4.00 -22.37 19.61
N ILE A 145 3.93 -22.41 18.28
CA ILE A 145 3.02 -23.25 17.49
C ILE A 145 3.87 -24.29 16.77
N ALA A 146 3.42 -25.54 16.72
CA ALA A 146 4.08 -26.59 15.94
C ALA A 146 4.07 -26.24 14.45
N GLY A 147 5.22 -26.36 13.79
CA GLY A 147 5.37 -26.11 12.38
C GLY A 147 4.85 -27.28 11.54
N HIS A 148 4.27 -26.94 10.40
CA HIS A 148 3.82 -27.91 9.40
C HIS A 148 4.07 -27.36 8.01
N HIS A 149 4.61 -28.20 7.12
CA HIS A 149 4.65 -27.89 5.71
C HIS A 149 3.29 -28.21 5.10
N GLN A 150 2.63 -27.19 4.55
CA GLN A 150 1.30 -27.29 3.97
C GLN A 150 1.35 -27.88 2.54
N ARG A 151 0.19 -28.20 1.99
CA ARG A 151 0.08 -28.72 0.63
C ARG A 151 0.56 -27.69 -0.40
N ARG A 152 1.08 -28.17 -1.52
CA ARG A 152 1.40 -27.31 -2.68
C ARG A 152 0.15 -26.57 -3.15
N PRO A 153 0.30 -25.32 -3.64
CA PRO A 153 -0.82 -24.55 -4.17
C PRO A 153 -1.41 -25.24 -5.40
N ARG A 154 -2.69 -24.98 -5.62
CA ARG A 154 -3.39 -25.37 -6.86
C ARG A 154 -3.36 -24.23 -7.85
N LEU A 155 -3.13 -24.55 -9.12
CA LEU A 155 -3.37 -23.67 -10.25
C LEU A 155 -4.76 -24.02 -10.82
N LEU A 156 -5.71 -23.08 -10.71
CA LEU A 156 -7.04 -23.25 -11.29
C LEU A 156 -6.96 -23.02 -12.80
N PRO A 157 -7.41 -23.98 -13.62
CA PRO A 157 -7.41 -23.83 -15.08
C PRO A 157 -8.35 -22.69 -15.53
N GLY A 158 -8.18 -22.23 -16.76
CA GLY A 158 -8.95 -21.14 -17.33
C GLY A 158 -8.44 -19.76 -16.90
N THR A 159 -8.52 -19.41 -15.65
CA THR A 159 -8.04 -18.11 -15.13
C THR A 159 -6.58 -18.11 -14.68
N ARG A 160 -5.92 -19.26 -14.60
CA ARG A 160 -4.56 -19.44 -14.04
C ARG A 160 -4.43 -18.83 -12.63
N THR A 161 -5.45 -19.02 -11.83
CA THR A 161 -5.46 -18.52 -10.44
C THR A 161 -4.71 -19.49 -9.52
N VAL A 162 -3.69 -19.00 -8.84
CA VAL A 162 -2.99 -19.76 -7.79
C VAL A 162 -3.76 -19.61 -6.48
N ARG A 163 -4.07 -20.74 -5.82
CA ARG A 163 -4.74 -20.81 -4.53
C ARG A 163 -4.05 -21.81 -3.61
N ALA A 164 -3.78 -21.39 -2.38
CA ALA A 164 -3.24 -22.22 -1.32
C ALA A 164 -4.41 -22.81 -0.52
N ASP A 165 -4.81 -24.04 -0.82
CA ASP A 165 -5.86 -24.75 -0.10
C ASP A 165 -5.31 -25.34 1.22
N TRP A 166 -4.74 -24.48 2.08
CA TRP A 166 -4.11 -24.88 3.34
C TRP A 166 -5.13 -25.12 4.45
N ARG A 167 -4.71 -25.88 5.45
CA ARG A 167 -5.47 -26.02 6.70
C ARG A 167 -5.22 -24.80 7.58
N ARG A 168 -6.26 -24.30 8.23
CA ARG A 168 -6.13 -23.24 9.23
C ARG A 168 -5.19 -23.69 10.35
N THR A 169 -4.17 -22.89 10.61
CA THR A 169 -3.16 -23.17 11.63
C THR A 169 -3.59 -22.60 12.99
N LEU A 170 -4.20 -21.41 12.99
CA LEU A 170 -4.59 -20.70 14.19
C LEU A 170 -5.86 -19.88 13.96
N ALA A 171 -6.76 -19.84 14.93
CA ALA A 171 -7.79 -18.81 15.04
C ALA A 171 -7.28 -17.73 16.00
N VAL A 172 -7.34 -16.47 15.58
CA VAL A 172 -6.86 -15.32 16.37
C VAL A 172 -8.04 -14.40 16.63
N ARG A 173 -8.26 -14.09 17.91
CA ARG A 173 -9.26 -13.12 18.33
C ARG A 173 -8.64 -11.74 18.53
N THR A 174 -9.26 -10.70 17.98
CA THR A 174 -8.75 -9.34 18.04
C THR A 174 -9.29 -8.51 19.21
N THR A 175 -9.71 -9.17 20.29
CA THR A 175 -10.20 -8.49 21.49
C THR A 175 -9.13 -7.54 22.04
N GLY A 176 -9.48 -6.25 22.15
CA GLY A 176 -8.58 -5.21 22.61
C GLY A 176 -7.54 -4.73 21.58
N TRP A 177 -7.61 -5.19 20.33
CA TRP A 177 -6.77 -4.65 19.27
C TRP A 177 -7.35 -3.32 18.78
N PRO A 178 -6.60 -2.22 18.84
CA PRO A 178 -7.07 -0.96 18.30
C PRO A 178 -7.10 -0.99 16.76
N PRO A 179 -7.97 -0.17 16.12
CA PRO A 179 -7.96 -0.02 14.66
C PRO A 179 -6.59 0.39 14.13
N GLY A 180 -6.20 -0.14 12.97
CA GLY A 180 -4.91 0.15 12.36
C GLY A 180 -4.49 -0.85 11.30
N ALA A 181 -3.36 -0.57 10.66
CA ALA A 181 -2.66 -1.53 9.81
C ALA A 181 -1.76 -2.42 10.67
N TYR A 182 -1.81 -3.72 10.46
CA TYR A 182 -1.06 -4.72 11.21
C TYR A 182 -0.14 -5.53 10.31
N LEU A 183 1.03 -5.82 10.86
CA LEU A 183 1.97 -6.80 10.33
C LEU A 183 2.05 -7.97 11.32
N LEU A 184 1.49 -9.11 10.94
CA LEU A 184 1.64 -10.36 11.68
C LEU A 184 2.98 -10.94 11.27
N ARG A 185 4.02 -10.79 12.11
CA ARG A 185 5.33 -11.35 11.84
C ARG A 185 5.36 -12.81 12.28
N LEU A 186 5.66 -13.67 11.35
CA LEU A 186 5.91 -15.09 11.59
C LEU A 186 7.41 -15.24 11.93
N ASP A 187 7.73 -15.74 13.10
CA ASP A 187 9.09 -15.97 13.59
C ASP A 187 9.31 -17.49 13.69
N ALA A 188 9.95 -18.10 12.70
CA ALA A 188 10.22 -19.53 12.66
C ALA A 188 11.44 -19.93 13.52
N ASP A 189 11.44 -21.14 14.10
CA ASP A 189 12.47 -21.61 15.04
C ASP A 189 13.89 -21.65 14.40
N HIS A 190 14.00 -21.78 13.07
CA HIS A 190 15.27 -21.68 12.35
C HIS A 190 15.72 -20.24 12.07
N GLY A 191 15.03 -19.24 12.64
CA GLY A 191 15.40 -17.83 12.59
C GLY A 191 14.82 -17.03 11.42
N HIS A 192 14.19 -17.68 10.42
CA HIS A 192 13.57 -16.98 9.30
C HIS A 192 12.24 -16.33 9.68
N GLN A 193 11.96 -15.21 9.04
CA GLN A 193 10.81 -14.36 9.35
C GLN A 193 10.07 -13.92 8.09
N ARG A 194 8.74 -13.71 8.21
CA ARG A 194 7.90 -13.18 7.14
C ARG A 194 6.69 -12.46 7.70
N TYR A 195 6.14 -11.51 6.96
CA TYR A 195 4.91 -10.82 7.35
C TYR A 195 3.67 -11.45 6.71
N VAL A 196 2.55 -11.24 7.41
CA VAL A 196 1.19 -11.36 6.87
C VAL A 196 0.45 -10.08 7.23
N PRO A 197 0.02 -9.25 6.27
CA PRO A 197 -0.68 -8.01 6.55
C PRO A 197 -2.14 -8.26 6.90
N LEU A 198 -2.69 -7.44 7.79
CA LEU A 198 -4.10 -7.45 8.20
C LEU A 198 -4.52 -6.02 8.56
N ILE A 199 -5.74 -5.63 8.22
CA ILE A 199 -6.30 -4.34 8.63
C ILE A 199 -7.35 -4.57 9.72
N VAL A 200 -7.16 -3.94 10.89
CA VAL A 200 -8.22 -3.84 11.89
C VAL A 200 -8.99 -2.55 11.63
N ARG A 201 -10.23 -2.69 11.12
CA ARG A 201 -11.05 -1.57 10.66
C ARG A 201 -11.59 -0.74 11.81
N SER A 202 -11.76 0.55 11.56
CA SER A 202 -12.48 1.43 12.48
C SER A 202 -13.99 1.16 12.49
N ALA A 203 -14.64 1.41 13.62
CA ALA A 203 -16.08 1.25 13.75
C ALA A 203 -16.86 2.29 12.92
N THR A 204 -16.29 3.49 12.74
CA THR A 204 -16.89 4.59 11.99
C THR A 204 -15.83 5.43 11.28
N ALA A 205 -16.21 6.02 10.15
CA ALA A 205 -15.44 7.03 9.43
C ALA A 205 -15.88 8.47 9.76
N ALA A 206 -17.00 8.65 10.47
CA ALA A 206 -17.58 9.97 10.72
C ALA A 206 -16.60 10.90 11.47
N GLY A 207 -16.35 12.08 10.89
CA GLY A 207 -15.41 13.07 11.42
C GLY A 207 -13.93 12.65 11.33
N ARG A 208 -13.57 11.64 10.55
CA ARG A 208 -12.22 11.07 10.48
C ARG A 208 -11.66 11.09 9.06
N THR A 209 -10.34 11.14 8.96
CA THR A 209 -9.62 10.90 7.71
C THR A 209 -9.46 9.39 7.53
N VAL A 210 -10.01 8.86 6.46
CA VAL A 210 -9.98 7.43 6.13
C VAL A 210 -8.69 7.08 5.40
N LEU A 211 -7.93 6.12 5.94
CA LEU A 211 -6.81 5.46 5.29
C LEU A 211 -7.36 4.21 4.59
N MET A 212 -7.47 4.25 3.26
CA MET A 212 -8.00 3.17 2.44
C MET A 212 -6.85 2.33 1.87
N HIS A 213 -6.65 1.14 2.42
CA HIS A 213 -5.58 0.23 2.02
C HIS A 213 -5.91 -0.49 0.71
N ALA A 214 -4.98 -0.44 -0.25
CA ALA A 214 -5.16 -0.91 -1.63
C ALA A 214 -4.95 -2.43 -1.79
N VAL A 215 -5.63 -3.24 -0.98
CA VAL A 215 -5.40 -4.70 -0.91
C VAL A 215 -5.69 -5.42 -2.23
N THR A 216 -6.58 -4.90 -3.08
CA THR A 216 -6.82 -5.41 -4.44
C THR A 216 -5.60 -5.23 -5.33
N THR A 217 -4.95 -4.08 -5.24
CA THR A 217 -3.70 -3.77 -5.95
C THR A 217 -2.54 -4.62 -5.42
N TRP A 218 -2.41 -4.76 -4.08
CA TRP A 218 -1.37 -5.65 -3.53
C TRP A 218 -1.50 -7.06 -4.11
N GLN A 219 -2.73 -7.60 -4.19
CA GLN A 219 -2.96 -8.96 -4.68
C GLN A 219 -2.76 -9.08 -6.19
N ALA A 220 -3.06 -8.03 -6.97
CA ALA A 220 -2.85 -8.01 -8.41
C ALA A 220 -1.38 -8.19 -8.82
N TYR A 221 -0.47 -7.62 -8.02
CA TYR A 221 0.98 -7.70 -8.23
C TYR A 221 1.65 -8.89 -7.55
N ASN A 222 0.96 -9.56 -6.62
CA ASN A 222 1.51 -10.69 -5.88
C ASN A 222 1.89 -11.85 -6.81
N ARG A 223 3.18 -12.21 -6.85
CA ARG A 223 3.72 -13.28 -7.70
C ARG A 223 3.88 -14.62 -6.98
N TRP A 224 3.42 -14.73 -5.73
CA TRP A 224 3.52 -16.00 -5.02
C TRP A 224 2.89 -17.15 -5.80
N GLY A 225 3.61 -18.24 -5.91
CA GLY A 225 3.23 -19.38 -6.76
C GLY A 225 3.46 -19.16 -8.26
N GLY A 226 4.23 -18.11 -8.64
CA GLY A 226 4.69 -17.85 -10.01
C GLY A 226 3.73 -17.09 -10.90
N TYR A 227 2.56 -16.65 -10.40
CA TYR A 227 1.52 -16.00 -11.21
C TYR A 227 0.96 -14.74 -10.56
N SER A 228 0.78 -13.69 -11.36
CA SER A 228 0.10 -12.44 -10.99
C SER A 228 -0.80 -11.97 -12.15
N LEU A 229 -1.47 -10.81 -12.00
CA LEU A 229 -2.19 -10.20 -13.13
C LEU A 229 -1.26 -9.59 -14.20
N TYR A 230 0.06 -9.72 -14.04
CA TYR A 230 1.07 -9.21 -14.97
C TYR A 230 1.96 -10.28 -15.58
N ALA A 231 2.16 -11.41 -14.92
CA ALA A 231 3.07 -12.43 -15.39
C ALA A 231 2.62 -13.83 -14.99
N GLY A 232 2.90 -14.80 -15.85
CA GLY A 232 2.86 -16.22 -15.53
C GLY A 232 4.20 -16.73 -15.02
N GLN A 233 4.31 -18.05 -14.89
CA GLN A 233 5.52 -18.71 -14.39
C GLN A 233 6.77 -18.44 -15.27
N ASP A 234 6.58 -18.27 -16.57
CA ASP A 234 7.62 -17.90 -17.54
C ASP A 234 7.97 -16.39 -17.53
N GLY A 235 7.33 -15.61 -16.64
CA GLY A 235 7.49 -14.16 -16.56
C GLY A 235 6.75 -13.38 -17.67
N ALA A 236 6.10 -14.05 -18.61
CA ALA A 236 5.47 -13.39 -19.75
C ALA A 236 4.06 -12.86 -19.41
N TYR A 237 3.72 -11.72 -19.99
CA TYR A 237 2.38 -11.12 -19.82
C TYR A 237 1.25 -11.98 -20.41
N ARG A 238 1.49 -12.67 -21.53
CA ARG A 238 0.49 -13.53 -22.19
C ARG A 238 0.05 -14.71 -21.33
N THR A 239 0.92 -15.18 -20.42
CA THR A 239 0.67 -16.33 -19.54
C THR A 239 0.22 -15.92 -18.13
N ARG A 240 -0.02 -14.60 -17.91
CA ARG A 240 -0.49 -14.06 -16.64
C ARG A 240 -1.78 -14.71 -16.15
N SER A 241 -2.07 -14.59 -14.87
CA SER A 241 -3.40 -14.86 -14.33
C SER A 241 -4.43 -13.86 -14.88
N LEU A 242 -5.67 -14.32 -15.06
CA LEU A 242 -6.84 -13.50 -15.33
C LEU A 242 -7.63 -13.20 -14.04
N ALA A 243 -7.33 -13.96 -12.97
CA ALA A 243 -7.83 -13.72 -11.63
C ALA A 243 -6.78 -14.14 -10.61
N VAL A 244 -6.75 -13.49 -9.45
CA VAL A 244 -5.83 -13.79 -8.35
C VAL A 244 -6.59 -13.94 -7.04
N SER A 245 -6.16 -14.87 -6.18
CA SER A 245 -6.83 -15.19 -4.93
C SER A 245 -6.13 -14.54 -3.74
N PHE A 246 -6.93 -14.09 -2.74
CA PHE A 246 -6.42 -13.76 -1.41
C PHE A 246 -6.09 -15.00 -0.56
N ASP A 247 -6.52 -16.19 -1.00
CA ASP A 247 -6.21 -17.46 -0.32
C ASP A 247 -4.82 -17.97 -0.74
N ARG A 248 -3.81 -17.12 -0.53
CA ARG A 248 -2.37 -17.41 -0.75
C ARG A 248 -1.50 -16.39 -0.03
N PRO A 249 -0.27 -16.75 0.38
CA PRO A 249 0.69 -15.79 0.88
C PRO A 249 0.98 -14.65 -0.12
N TYR A 250 1.48 -13.53 0.38
CA TYR A 250 2.15 -12.56 -0.47
C TYR A 250 3.60 -12.97 -0.71
N ASP A 251 4.16 -12.61 -1.85
CA ASP A 251 5.55 -12.82 -2.22
C ASP A 251 6.54 -11.93 -1.44
N ALA A 252 7.80 -11.97 -1.81
CA ALA A 252 8.89 -11.20 -1.19
C ALA A 252 8.89 -11.35 0.34
N ASN A 253 8.81 -10.25 1.09
CA ASN A 253 8.76 -10.25 2.55
C ASN A 253 7.35 -10.48 3.15
N GLY A 254 6.34 -10.67 2.31
CA GLY A 254 4.94 -10.88 2.69
C GLY A 254 4.11 -9.61 2.83
N ALA A 255 4.70 -8.41 2.78
CA ALA A 255 3.99 -7.13 2.92
C ALA A 255 4.64 -5.97 2.15
N GLU A 256 5.42 -6.26 1.11
CA GLU A 256 6.22 -5.24 0.39
C GLU A 256 5.38 -4.06 -0.09
N LYS A 257 4.20 -4.30 -0.69
CA LYS A 257 3.36 -3.23 -1.23
C LYS A 257 2.87 -2.27 -0.15
N PHE A 258 2.47 -2.79 1.01
CA PHE A 258 2.13 -1.95 2.16
C PHE A 258 3.34 -1.16 2.68
N LEU A 259 4.49 -1.80 2.83
CA LEU A 259 5.69 -1.18 3.38
C LEU A 259 6.19 -0.03 2.51
N VAL A 260 6.18 -0.20 1.18
CA VAL A 260 6.70 0.78 0.23
C VAL A 260 5.68 1.90 -0.04
N TYR A 261 4.41 1.56 -0.27
CA TYR A 261 3.45 2.53 -0.80
C TYR A 261 2.48 3.12 0.24
N GLU A 262 2.43 2.58 1.47
CA GLU A 262 1.40 3.02 2.42
C GLU A 262 1.95 3.36 3.81
N ARG A 263 2.91 2.59 4.31
CA ARG A 263 3.43 2.72 5.68
C ARG A 263 3.83 4.14 6.05
N ALA A 264 4.55 4.84 5.19
CA ALA A 264 5.05 6.18 5.49
C ALA A 264 3.92 7.20 5.70
N VAL A 265 2.83 7.09 4.94
CA VAL A 265 1.63 7.94 5.13
C VAL A 265 0.91 7.60 6.43
N VAL A 266 0.76 6.31 6.75
CA VAL A 266 0.17 5.86 8.03
C VAL A 266 0.96 6.46 9.20
N VAL A 267 2.29 6.33 9.19
CA VAL A 267 3.17 6.86 10.23
C VAL A 267 3.07 8.38 10.35
N LEU A 268 3.03 9.10 9.21
CA LEU A 268 2.90 10.56 9.19
C LEU A 268 1.54 11.02 9.72
N ALA A 269 0.44 10.42 9.29
CA ALA A 269 -0.90 10.78 9.75
C ALA A 269 -1.08 10.52 11.26
N GLU A 270 -0.56 9.41 11.76
CA GLU A 270 -0.51 9.09 13.19
C GLU A 270 0.33 10.11 13.97
N ARG A 271 1.52 10.50 13.46
CA ARG A 271 2.39 11.51 14.06
C ARG A 271 1.69 12.87 14.21
N LEU A 272 0.87 13.23 13.22
CA LEU A 272 0.11 14.49 13.22
C LEU A 272 -1.05 14.50 14.23
N GLY A 273 -1.37 13.37 14.86
CA GLY A 273 -2.45 13.28 15.84
C GLY A 273 -3.86 13.39 15.24
N LEU A 274 -4.03 13.13 13.95
CA LEU A 274 -5.31 13.29 13.26
C LEU A 274 -6.34 12.26 13.73
N PRO A 275 -7.65 12.57 13.69
CA PRO A 275 -8.72 11.59 13.78
C PRO A 275 -8.66 10.68 12.54
N LEU A 276 -8.28 9.41 12.71
CA LEU A 276 -8.10 8.46 11.61
C LEU A 276 -9.14 7.35 11.66
N ALA A 277 -9.50 6.84 10.49
CA ALA A 277 -10.20 5.58 10.32
C ALA A 277 -9.45 4.70 9.31
N TYR A 278 -9.51 3.38 9.51
CA TYR A 278 -8.82 2.38 8.70
C TYR A 278 -9.84 1.50 8.02
N THR A 279 -9.66 1.27 6.70
CA THR A 279 -10.49 0.38 5.89
C THR A 279 -9.68 -0.17 4.72
N THR A 280 -10.27 -1.04 3.89
CA THR A 280 -9.65 -1.59 2.69
C THR A 280 -10.49 -1.35 1.44
N SER A 281 -9.88 -1.46 0.26
CA SER A 281 -10.58 -1.43 -1.03
C SER A 281 -11.72 -2.47 -1.10
N VAL A 282 -11.55 -3.65 -0.49
CA VAL A 282 -12.58 -4.71 -0.41
C VAL A 282 -13.75 -4.29 0.50
N ASP A 283 -13.48 -3.64 1.62
CA ASP A 283 -14.54 -3.20 2.53
C ASP A 283 -15.33 -2.04 1.93
N VAL A 284 -14.66 -1.09 1.29
CA VAL A 284 -15.30 0.01 0.56
C VAL A 284 -16.14 -0.52 -0.62
N HIS A 285 -15.68 -1.56 -1.32
CA HIS A 285 -16.51 -2.25 -2.31
C HIS A 285 -17.81 -2.77 -1.69
N ARG A 286 -17.73 -3.42 -0.51
CA ARG A 286 -18.88 -4.05 0.16
C ARG A 286 -19.91 -3.05 0.64
N SER A 287 -19.49 -1.87 1.14
CA SER A 287 -20.41 -0.95 1.78
C SER A 287 -19.96 0.51 1.71
N PRO A 288 -20.86 1.43 1.28
CA PRO A 288 -20.61 2.86 1.38
C PRO A 288 -20.52 3.36 2.83
N SER A 289 -20.95 2.57 3.82
CA SER A 289 -20.89 2.94 5.23
C SER A 289 -19.46 3.09 5.74
N GLU A 290 -18.50 2.42 5.10
CA GLU A 290 -17.08 2.53 5.42
C GLU A 290 -16.51 3.96 5.22
N LEU A 291 -17.20 4.80 4.42
CA LEU A 291 -16.81 6.19 4.12
C LEU A 291 -17.81 7.23 4.64
N ARG A 292 -18.90 6.79 5.31
CA ARG A 292 -19.98 7.71 5.71
C ARG A 292 -19.50 8.76 6.71
N GLY A 293 -19.68 10.05 6.34
CA GLY A 293 -19.31 11.17 7.19
C GLY A 293 -17.80 11.39 7.36
N ALA A 294 -16.97 10.75 6.54
CA ALA A 294 -15.54 10.99 6.51
C ALA A 294 -15.24 12.46 6.17
N THR A 295 -14.20 13.03 6.78
CA THR A 295 -13.66 14.34 6.38
C THR A 295 -12.77 14.24 5.15
N ALA A 296 -12.08 13.11 5.01
CA ALA A 296 -11.27 12.81 3.83
C ALA A 296 -11.14 11.29 3.60
N VAL A 297 -10.83 10.91 2.36
CA VAL A 297 -10.45 9.55 1.96
C VAL A 297 -9.09 9.62 1.27
N LEU A 298 -8.11 8.88 1.78
CA LEU A 298 -6.77 8.79 1.20
C LEU A 298 -6.59 7.46 0.47
N SER A 299 -6.31 7.54 -0.83
CA SER A 299 -5.71 6.48 -1.63
C SER A 299 -4.19 6.55 -1.42
N LEU A 300 -3.63 5.52 -0.78
CA LEU A 300 -2.30 5.56 -0.14
C LEU A 300 -1.16 5.16 -1.09
N GLY A 301 -0.90 5.88 -2.15
CA GLY A 301 0.18 5.54 -3.07
C GLY A 301 -0.30 4.67 -4.24
N HIS A 302 0.19 3.44 -4.41
CA HIS A 302 -0.17 2.61 -5.57
C HIS A 302 -1.52 1.93 -5.41
N ASP A 303 -2.57 2.47 -6.04
CA ASP A 303 -3.95 2.02 -5.89
C ASP A 303 -4.67 1.91 -7.26
N GLU A 304 -4.19 1.00 -8.09
CA GLU A 304 -4.55 0.84 -9.51
C GLU A 304 -5.88 0.08 -9.71
N TYR A 305 -6.16 -0.96 -8.88
CA TYR A 305 -7.21 -1.96 -9.13
C TYR A 305 -8.47 -1.68 -8.31
N TRP A 306 -9.48 -1.08 -8.94
CA TRP A 306 -10.73 -0.69 -8.30
C TRP A 306 -11.94 -1.45 -8.86
N THR A 307 -12.92 -1.72 -8.00
CA THR A 307 -14.24 -2.17 -8.47
C THR A 307 -15.13 -0.97 -8.82
N PRO A 308 -16.14 -1.14 -9.70
CA PRO A 308 -17.14 -0.10 -9.95
C PRO A 308 -17.84 0.40 -8.67
N GLN A 309 -18.11 -0.52 -7.73
CA GLN A 309 -18.75 -0.20 -6.45
C GLN A 309 -17.84 0.66 -5.56
N GLN A 310 -16.56 0.29 -5.44
CA GLN A 310 -15.57 1.09 -4.71
C GLN A 310 -15.49 2.50 -5.29
N ARG A 311 -15.38 2.63 -6.62
CA ARG A 311 -15.34 3.93 -7.30
C ARG A 311 -16.59 4.76 -7.03
N ALA A 312 -17.77 4.15 -7.16
CA ALA A 312 -19.04 4.82 -6.89
C ALA A 312 -19.16 5.30 -5.43
N HIS A 313 -18.68 4.49 -4.46
CA HIS A 313 -18.72 4.86 -3.05
C HIS A 313 -17.75 6.00 -2.71
N VAL A 314 -16.54 6.00 -3.29
CA VAL A 314 -15.58 7.11 -3.14
C VAL A 314 -16.08 8.38 -3.83
N THR A 315 -16.64 8.28 -5.03
CA THR A 315 -17.27 9.41 -5.73
C THR A 315 -18.40 10.01 -4.87
N ARG A 316 -19.29 9.18 -4.33
CA ARG A 316 -20.35 9.62 -3.41
C ARG A 316 -19.78 10.31 -2.15
N ALA A 317 -18.70 9.79 -1.57
CA ALA A 317 -18.05 10.43 -0.41
C ALA A 317 -17.56 11.83 -0.77
N ARG A 318 -16.91 12.03 -1.94
CA ARG A 318 -16.55 13.34 -2.48
C ARG A 318 -17.79 14.25 -2.63
N ASP A 319 -18.83 13.75 -3.25
CA ASP A 319 -20.04 14.50 -3.57
C ASP A 319 -20.86 14.85 -2.33
N THR A 320 -20.56 14.23 -1.19
CA THR A 320 -21.11 14.56 0.14
C THR A 320 -20.13 15.32 1.05
N GLY A 321 -18.99 15.78 0.52
CA GLY A 321 -18.08 16.70 1.18
C GLY A 321 -16.77 16.09 1.73
N ALA A 322 -16.53 14.79 1.55
CA ALA A 322 -15.25 14.20 1.92
C ALA A 322 -14.15 14.58 0.91
N ASN A 323 -13.06 15.15 1.38
CA ASN A 323 -11.90 15.43 0.54
C ASN A 323 -11.26 14.13 0.03
N LEU A 324 -10.64 14.15 -1.15
CA LEU A 324 -9.93 12.99 -1.68
C LEU A 324 -8.44 13.31 -1.92
N ALA A 325 -7.56 12.40 -1.55
CA ALA A 325 -6.15 12.49 -1.90
C ALA A 325 -5.67 11.21 -2.57
N PHE A 326 -5.06 11.36 -3.73
CA PHE A 326 -4.41 10.29 -4.48
C PHE A 326 -2.89 10.50 -4.38
N LEU A 327 -2.25 9.74 -3.48
CA LEU A 327 -0.84 9.94 -3.13
C LEU A 327 0.12 9.07 -3.95
N GLY A 328 -0.23 8.83 -5.19
CA GLY A 328 0.54 8.05 -6.15
C GLY A 328 0.20 8.43 -7.58
N ALA A 329 0.53 7.55 -8.50
CA ALA A 329 0.10 7.58 -9.89
C ALA A 329 -0.69 6.32 -10.22
N ASN A 330 -1.36 6.30 -11.38
CA ASN A 330 -2.10 5.14 -11.88
C ASN A 330 -3.23 4.71 -10.92
N ALA A 331 -3.83 5.67 -10.20
CA ALA A 331 -4.92 5.37 -9.28
C ALA A 331 -6.25 5.15 -10.04
N CYS A 332 -7.06 4.19 -9.59
CA CYS A 332 -8.37 3.91 -10.17
C CYS A 332 -8.36 3.59 -11.68
N PHE A 333 -7.30 2.94 -12.18
CA PHE A 333 -7.10 2.69 -13.60
C PHE A 333 -7.73 1.38 -14.08
N ARG A 334 -7.49 0.27 -13.36
CA ARG A 334 -8.01 -1.06 -13.72
C ARG A 334 -9.33 -1.36 -13.05
N ARG A 335 -10.37 -1.58 -13.86
CA ARG A 335 -11.65 -2.09 -13.37
C ARG A 335 -11.55 -3.57 -13.09
N VAL A 336 -11.88 -3.95 -11.84
CA VAL A 336 -11.90 -5.35 -11.40
C VAL A 336 -13.26 -5.78 -10.90
N ARG A 337 -13.47 -7.09 -10.85
CA ARG A 337 -14.57 -7.74 -10.14
C ARG A 337 -14.03 -8.50 -8.94
N LEU A 338 -14.75 -8.45 -7.83
CA LEU A 338 -14.49 -9.31 -6.68
C LEU A 338 -15.45 -10.51 -6.74
N ASP A 339 -14.88 -11.69 -6.87
CA ASP A 339 -15.62 -12.94 -6.92
C ASP A 339 -15.47 -13.72 -5.60
N PRO A 340 -16.47 -14.53 -5.23
CA PRO A 340 -16.39 -15.36 -4.02
C PRO A 340 -15.31 -16.42 -4.14
N GLY A 341 -14.67 -16.72 -3.01
CA GLY A 341 -13.84 -17.90 -2.82
C GLY A 341 -14.65 -19.11 -2.32
N PRO A 342 -13.97 -20.20 -1.93
CA PRO A 342 -14.65 -21.41 -1.43
C PRO A 342 -15.55 -21.18 -0.21
N SER A 343 -15.27 -20.17 0.59
CA SER A 343 -16.05 -19.79 1.77
C SER A 343 -17.21 -18.84 1.47
N ALA A 344 -17.55 -18.60 0.19
CA ALA A 344 -18.49 -17.58 -0.27
C ALA A 344 -18.09 -16.12 0.06
N ALA A 345 -16.99 -15.89 0.76
CA ALA A 345 -16.42 -14.55 0.95
C ALA A 345 -15.76 -14.05 -0.35
N LEU A 346 -15.70 -12.72 -0.53
CA LEU A 346 -15.01 -12.10 -1.67
C LEU A 346 -13.50 -12.29 -1.55
N ARG A 347 -12.98 -13.33 -2.21
CA ARG A 347 -11.57 -13.77 -2.08
C ARG A 347 -10.81 -13.81 -3.39
N THR A 348 -11.43 -13.38 -4.48
CA THR A 348 -10.80 -13.41 -5.81
C THR A 348 -10.92 -12.04 -6.48
N VAL A 349 -9.81 -11.51 -6.97
CA VAL A 349 -9.76 -10.30 -7.79
C VAL A 349 -9.63 -10.73 -9.24
N THR A 350 -10.65 -10.46 -10.05
CA THR A 350 -10.73 -10.85 -11.47
C THR A 350 -10.49 -9.63 -12.36
N CYS A 351 -9.52 -9.75 -13.29
CA CYS A 351 -9.20 -8.72 -14.27
C CYS A 351 -8.65 -9.34 -15.57
N TYR A 352 -9.49 -9.40 -16.57
CA TYR A 352 -9.13 -9.94 -17.89
C TYR A 352 -8.31 -8.96 -18.73
N LYS A 353 -8.39 -7.65 -18.42
CA LYS A 353 -7.70 -6.59 -19.17
C LYS A 353 -8.10 -6.63 -20.66
N THR A 354 -7.15 -6.69 -21.58
CA THR A 354 -7.41 -6.77 -23.03
C THR A 354 -8.18 -8.02 -23.48
N ALA A 355 -8.17 -9.08 -22.66
CA ALA A 355 -8.92 -10.31 -22.92
C ALA A 355 -10.35 -10.30 -22.31
N TYR A 356 -10.91 -9.13 -22.01
CA TYR A 356 -12.20 -9.01 -21.31
C TYR A 356 -13.38 -9.69 -22.04
N ARG A 357 -13.28 -9.89 -23.37
CA ARG A 357 -14.30 -10.60 -24.14
C ARG A 357 -14.36 -12.09 -23.81
N ASP A 358 -13.25 -12.64 -23.31
CA ASP A 358 -13.17 -14.05 -22.87
C ASP A 358 -13.69 -14.23 -21.43
N ASP A 359 -14.08 -13.15 -20.74
CA ASP A 359 -14.66 -13.22 -19.39
C ASP A 359 -16.11 -13.75 -19.49
N PRO A 360 -16.40 -14.95 -18.92
CA PRO A 360 -17.75 -15.51 -18.96
C PRO A 360 -18.82 -14.60 -18.34
N SER A 361 -18.46 -13.83 -17.31
CA SER A 361 -19.36 -12.88 -16.67
C SER A 361 -19.74 -11.72 -17.59
N PHE A 362 -18.79 -11.21 -18.37
CA PHE A 362 -19.04 -10.18 -19.37
C PHE A 362 -19.87 -10.74 -20.53
N ALA A 363 -19.52 -11.93 -21.04
CA ALA A 363 -20.26 -12.61 -22.11
C ALA A 363 -21.74 -12.87 -21.72
N ALA A 364 -21.98 -13.21 -20.45
CA ALA A 364 -23.33 -13.39 -19.89
C ALA A 364 -24.03 -12.06 -19.51
N ARG A 365 -23.41 -10.90 -19.76
CA ARG A 365 -23.91 -9.55 -19.40
C ARG A 365 -24.18 -9.34 -17.91
N HIS A 366 -23.42 -10.01 -17.04
CA HIS A 366 -23.53 -9.87 -15.58
C HIS A 366 -22.77 -8.65 -15.02
N GLY A 367 -22.20 -7.81 -15.87
CA GLY A 367 -21.52 -6.59 -15.44
C GLY A 367 -20.62 -5.98 -16.51
N PRO A 368 -19.97 -4.86 -16.20
CA PRO A 368 -19.04 -4.21 -17.10
C PRO A 368 -17.77 -5.05 -17.28
N PRO A 369 -17.01 -4.83 -18.39
CA PRO A 369 -15.75 -5.54 -18.62
C PRO A 369 -14.71 -5.22 -17.56
N THR A 370 -13.92 -6.23 -17.18
CA THR A 370 -12.78 -6.08 -16.27
C THR A 370 -11.52 -5.67 -17.06
N GLN A 371 -11.47 -4.40 -17.44
CA GLN A 371 -10.41 -3.77 -18.23
C GLN A 371 -10.08 -2.36 -17.66
N ASP A 372 -9.45 -1.51 -18.43
CA ASP A 372 -9.20 -0.13 -18.01
C ASP A 372 -10.52 0.65 -17.89
N PHE A 373 -10.66 1.45 -16.83
CA PHE A 373 -11.88 2.26 -16.65
C PHE A 373 -12.14 3.20 -17.82
N ARG A 374 -11.09 3.70 -18.46
CA ARG A 374 -11.17 4.66 -19.57
C ARG A 374 -11.68 4.09 -20.89
N LEU A 375 -11.77 2.76 -21.02
CA LEU A 375 -12.07 2.12 -22.29
C LEU A 375 -13.56 1.76 -22.45
N PRO A 376 -14.13 1.92 -23.69
CA PRO A 376 -15.46 1.41 -23.99
C PRO A 376 -15.51 -0.13 -23.87
N PRO A 377 -16.69 -0.77 -23.66
CA PRO A 377 -18.02 -0.15 -23.75
C PRO A 377 -18.51 0.54 -22.47
N ALA A 378 -17.78 0.56 -21.38
CA ALA A 378 -18.21 1.13 -20.11
C ALA A 378 -17.19 2.19 -19.63
N ALA A 379 -16.79 3.09 -20.53
CA ALA A 379 -15.80 4.11 -20.24
C ALA A 379 -16.23 5.04 -19.10
N ASP A 380 -15.37 5.16 -18.08
CA ASP A 380 -15.47 6.07 -16.96
C ASP A 380 -14.04 6.43 -16.53
N PRO A 381 -13.34 7.32 -17.29
CA PRO A 381 -11.93 7.61 -17.08
C PRO A 381 -11.62 8.06 -15.67
N GLU A 382 -10.49 7.65 -15.14
CA GLU A 382 -10.03 8.00 -13.79
C GLU A 382 -9.92 9.51 -13.59
N SER A 383 -9.58 10.26 -14.64
CA SER A 383 -9.43 11.73 -14.60
C SER A 383 -10.71 12.46 -14.16
N SER A 384 -11.90 11.91 -14.39
CA SER A 384 -13.17 12.49 -13.91
C SER A 384 -13.28 12.49 -12.37
N LEU A 385 -12.48 11.65 -11.70
CA LEU A 385 -12.43 11.56 -10.23
C LEU A 385 -11.12 12.14 -9.67
N THR A 386 -9.98 11.81 -10.25
CA THR A 386 -8.65 12.18 -9.74
C THR A 386 -8.20 13.56 -10.23
N GLY A 387 -8.71 14.02 -11.39
CA GLY A 387 -8.24 15.20 -12.10
C GLY A 387 -7.03 14.95 -13.00
N VAL A 388 -6.40 13.79 -12.91
CA VAL A 388 -5.24 13.40 -13.71
C VAL A 388 -5.50 12.08 -14.42
N PHE A 389 -4.73 11.81 -15.47
CA PHE A 389 -4.87 10.68 -16.38
C PHE A 389 -3.55 9.91 -16.45
N TYR A 390 -3.56 8.62 -16.19
CA TYR A 390 -2.36 7.78 -16.27
C TYR A 390 -1.77 7.77 -17.68
N GLU A 391 -0.47 8.05 -17.78
CA GLU A 391 0.19 8.18 -19.10
C GLU A 391 1.22 7.09 -19.38
N GLY A 392 1.94 6.61 -18.35
CA GLY A 392 2.87 5.54 -18.63
C GLY A 392 4.00 5.30 -17.64
N TYR A 393 4.89 4.41 -18.06
CA TYR A 393 6.11 4.01 -17.36
C TYR A 393 7.10 3.35 -18.34
N PRO A 394 8.35 3.10 -17.96
CA PRO A 394 9.02 3.67 -16.82
C PRO A 394 9.48 5.11 -17.09
N THR A 395 9.51 5.93 -16.06
CA THR A 395 10.14 7.24 -16.10
C THR A 395 10.90 7.49 -14.81
N ASP A 396 11.90 8.37 -14.91
CA ASP A 396 12.65 8.92 -13.78
C ASP A 396 12.95 10.38 -14.11
N ALA A 397 12.31 11.31 -13.38
CA ALA A 397 12.40 12.73 -13.67
C ALA A 397 12.25 13.57 -12.39
N PRO A 398 12.69 14.85 -12.45
CA PRO A 398 12.44 15.77 -11.36
C PRO A 398 10.97 16.18 -11.27
N TYR A 399 10.49 16.42 -10.06
CA TYR A 399 9.21 17.08 -9.80
C TYR A 399 9.42 18.59 -9.83
N VAL A 400 8.71 19.30 -10.70
CA VAL A 400 8.90 20.73 -10.92
C VAL A 400 7.68 21.54 -10.47
N VAL A 401 7.89 22.45 -9.50
CA VAL A 401 6.84 23.30 -8.94
C VAL A 401 6.40 24.35 -9.99
N HIS A 402 5.09 24.41 -10.27
CA HIS A 402 4.48 25.37 -11.17
C HIS A 402 3.80 26.53 -10.44
N GLN A 403 3.03 26.27 -9.37
CA GLN A 403 2.32 27.25 -8.57
C GLN A 403 2.87 27.30 -7.14
N PRO A 404 3.96 28.03 -6.85
CA PRO A 404 4.62 28.01 -5.55
C PRO A 404 3.77 28.60 -4.42
N ASP A 405 2.85 29.51 -4.76
CA ASP A 405 1.96 30.17 -3.78
C ASP A 405 0.73 29.33 -3.41
N HIS A 406 0.58 28.14 -4.02
CA HIS A 406 -0.52 27.24 -3.66
C HIS A 406 -0.38 26.81 -2.20
N TRP A 407 -1.49 26.81 -1.46
CA TRP A 407 -1.53 26.53 -0.02
C TRP A 407 -0.88 25.20 0.38
N LEU A 408 -0.86 24.20 -0.51
CA LEU A 408 -0.19 22.92 -0.28
C LEU A 408 1.32 23.09 -0.09
N PHE A 409 1.94 24.07 -0.73
CA PHE A 409 3.38 24.33 -0.65
C PHE A 409 3.76 25.34 0.44
N ALA A 410 2.79 25.78 1.25
CA ALA A 410 3.07 26.73 2.33
C ALA A 410 4.14 26.18 3.29
N GLY A 411 5.18 26.99 3.56
CA GLY A 411 6.30 26.64 4.44
C GLY A 411 7.30 25.63 3.87
N THR A 412 7.22 25.29 2.58
CA THR A 412 8.23 24.46 1.89
C THR A 412 9.42 25.27 1.40
N GLY A 413 9.27 26.60 1.23
CA GLY A 413 10.26 27.46 0.60
C GLY A 413 10.44 27.26 -0.90
N ALA A 414 9.57 26.46 -1.53
CA ALA A 414 9.63 26.20 -2.96
C ALA A 414 9.26 27.45 -3.76
N ARG A 415 9.94 27.65 -4.91
CA ARG A 415 9.70 28.72 -5.87
C ARG A 415 9.25 28.11 -7.20
N ARG A 416 8.69 28.93 -8.10
CA ARG A 416 8.40 28.47 -9.47
C ARG A 416 9.65 27.90 -10.11
N GLY A 417 9.56 26.70 -10.69
CA GLY A 417 10.68 25.99 -11.26
C GLY A 417 11.58 25.27 -10.25
N ALA A 418 11.26 25.31 -8.93
CA ALA A 418 11.98 24.47 -7.98
C ALA A 418 11.83 23.00 -8.37
N SER A 419 12.96 22.29 -8.40
CA SER A 419 13.09 20.93 -8.91
C SER A 419 13.50 19.99 -7.79
N PHE A 420 12.87 18.81 -7.74
CA PHE A 420 13.15 17.74 -6.78
C PHE A 420 13.44 16.47 -7.57
N ASP A 421 14.71 16.13 -7.67
CA ASP A 421 15.19 15.06 -8.52
C ASP A 421 14.65 13.70 -8.10
N HIS A 422 14.41 12.83 -9.09
CA HIS A 422 13.91 11.47 -8.91
C HIS A 422 12.51 11.33 -8.28
N LEU A 423 11.82 12.42 -7.97
CA LEU A 423 10.49 12.36 -7.33
C LEU A 423 9.40 11.91 -8.32
N VAL A 424 9.53 12.20 -9.62
CA VAL A 424 8.61 11.68 -10.65
C VAL A 424 9.11 10.32 -11.13
N GLY A 425 8.35 9.28 -10.87
CA GLY A 425 8.66 7.90 -11.27
C GLY A 425 7.89 6.90 -10.39
N VAL A 426 7.94 5.63 -10.64
CA VAL A 426 8.29 4.93 -11.88
C VAL A 426 7.16 5.09 -12.90
N GLU A 427 5.95 5.36 -12.43
CA GLU A 427 4.73 5.68 -13.16
C GLU A 427 4.37 7.14 -12.94
N TYR A 428 3.66 7.73 -13.91
CA TYR A 428 3.22 9.12 -13.82
C TYR A 428 1.84 9.32 -14.43
N ASP A 429 1.15 10.35 -13.91
CA ASP A 429 -0.10 10.86 -14.43
C ASP A 429 0.10 12.30 -14.91
N ARG A 430 -0.79 12.76 -15.80
CA ARG A 430 -0.86 14.17 -16.21
C ARG A 430 -2.30 14.63 -16.33
N VAL A 431 -2.50 15.93 -16.37
CA VAL A 431 -3.75 16.53 -16.83
C VAL A 431 -3.79 16.40 -18.36
N THR A 432 -4.80 15.69 -18.88
CA THR A 432 -4.99 15.45 -20.31
C THR A 432 -6.22 16.24 -20.76
N PRO A 433 -6.04 17.39 -21.48
CA PRO A 433 -7.16 18.28 -21.80
C PRO A 433 -8.31 17.61 -22.57
N GLU A 434 -7.99 16.57 -23.37
CA GLU A 434 -8.96 15.83 -24.18
C GLU A 434 -9.74 14.77 -23.37
N ALA A 435 -9.29 14.45 -22.16
CA ALA A 435 -9.97 13.52 -21.27
C ALA A 435 -11.00 14.26 -20.39
N PRO A 436 -12.08 13.58 -19.94
CA PRO A 436 -12.99 14.17 -18.98
C PRO A 436 -12.26 14.58 -17.69
N THR A 437 -12.20 15.87 -17.42
CA THR A 437 -11.58 16.46 -16.22
C THR A 437 -12.56 17.43 -15.54
N PRO A 438 -12.41 17.69 -14.23
CA PRO A 438 -13.18 18.71 -13.53
C PRO A 438 -12.93 20.12 -14.10
N GLU A 439 -13.99 20.95 -14.20
CA GLU A 439 -13.93 22.28 -14.82
C GLU A 439 -12.94 23.24 -14.15
N LYS A 440 -12.82 23.19 -12.83
CA LYS A 440 -11.94 24.08 -12.05
C LYS A 440 -10.76 23.31 -11.52
N LEU A 441 -9.84 22.99 -12.42
CA LEU A 441 -8.64 22.22 -12.09
C LEU A 441 -7.40 23.11 -12.17
N GLU A 442 -6.59 23.07 -11.11
CA GLU A 442 -5.33 23.80 -11.00
C GLU A 442 -4.15 22.83 -11.04
N ILE A 443 -3.28 22.98 -12.03
CA ILE A 443 -1.99 22.28 -12.11
C ILE A 443 -1.02 23.03 -11.20
N ILE A 444 -0.56 22.37 -10.12
CA ILE A 444 0.33 23.00 -9.15
C ILE A 444 1.80 22.61 -9.34
N ALA A 445 2.04 21.47 -10.00
CA ALA A 445 3.37 21.10 -10.50
C ALA A 445 3.22 20.58 -11.94
N HIS A 446 4.21 20.89 -12.77
CA HIS A 446 4.28 20.51 -14.18
C HIS A 446 5.71 20.11 -14.49
N SER A 447 5.96 18.83 -14.62
CA SER A 447 7.29 18.22 -14.60
C SER A 447 7.61 17.62 -15.95
N PRO A 448 8.48 18.23 -16.76
CA PRO A 448 8.87 17.66 -18.05
C PRO A 448 9.63 16.34 -17.85
N LEU A 449 9.34 15.37 -18.71
CA LEU A 449 9.94 14.05 -18.64
C LEU A 449 10.03 13.39 -20.02
N VAL A 450 10.76 12.27 -20.07
CA VAL A 450 10.76 11.36 -21.23
C VAL A 450 10.29 9.99 -20.75
N CYS A 451 9.29 9.42 -21.42
CA CYS A 451 8.81 8.07 -21.19
C CYS A 451 8.80 7.30 -22.50
N ALA A 452 9.42 6.12 -22.52
CA ALA A 452 9.54 5.29 -23.73
C ALA A 452 10.03 6.07 -24.98
N GLY A 453 10.98 7.01 -24.79
CA GLY A 453 11.56 7.84 -25.85
C GLY A 453 10.67 9.00 -26.34
N ARG A 454 9.54 9.26 -25.68
CA ARG A 454 8.63 10.37 -26.02
C ARG A 454 8.64 11.43 -24.92
N SER A 455 8.73 12.69 -25.33
CA SER A 455 8.58 13.82 -24.40
C SER A 455 7.15 13.90 -23.87
N SER A 456 7.00 14.12 -22.58
CA SER A 456 5.72 14.25 -21.88
C SER A 456 5.90 15.12 -20.63
N HIS A 457 4.86 15.20 -19.79
CA HIS A 457 4.86 15.88 -18.50
C HIS A 457 4.14 15.06 -17.47
N ALA A 458 4.59 15.13 -16.22
CA ALA A 458 3.80 14.69 -15.06
C ALA A 458 3.19 15.90 -14.37
N ASP A 459 1.93 15.80 -13.96
CA ASP A 459 1.23 16.88 -13.28
C ASP A 459 0.75 16.48 -11.90
N SER A 460 0.94 17.37 -10.91
CA SER A 460 0.14 17.36 -9.70
C SER A 460 -0.99 18.36 -9.84
N ALA A 461 -2.20 17.92 -9.53
CA ALA A 461 -3.40 18.71 -9.75
C ALA A 461 -4.29 18.79 -8.50
N TYR A 462 -4.98 19.93 -8.37
CA TYR A 462 -5.96 20.18 -7.31
C TYR A 462 -7.25 20.75 -7.90
N TYR A 463 -8.40 20.27 -7.41
CA TYR A 463 -9.70 20.86 -7.73
C TYR A 463 -10.65 20.80 -6.54
N THR A 464 -11.79 21.51 -6.61
CA THR A 464 -12.87 21.39 -5.65
C THR A 464 -14.15 20.94 -6.33
N ALA A 465 -14.83 19.95 -5.73
CA ALA A 465 -16.15 19.51 -6.17
C ALA A 465 -17.25 20.49 -5.71
N ALA A 466 -18.47 20.38 -6.28
CA ALA A 466 -19.63 21.19 -5.89
C ALA A 466 -19.99 21.07 -4.40
N SER A 467 -19.71 19.95 -3.76
CA SER A 467 -19.85 19.71 -2.32
C SER A 467 -18.88 20.52 -1.45
N GLY A 468 -17.90 21.18 -2.06
CA GLY A 468 -16.78 21.82 -1.39
C GLY A 468 -15.61 20.88 -1.06
N ALA A 469 -15.72 19.59 -1.37
CA ALA A 469 -14.62 18.65 -1.21
C ALA A 469 -13.43 19.04 -2.09
N GLY A 470 -12.24 19.12 -1.50
CA GLY A 470 -10.99 19.25 -2.24
C GLY A 470 -10.52 17.87 -2.73
N VAL A 471 -9.97 17.84 -3.94
CA VAL A 471 -9.33 16.64 -4.49
C VAL A 471 -7.92 16.99 -4.93
N PHE A 472 -6.95 16.22 -4.47
CA PHE A 472 -5.55 16.37 -4.79
C PHE A 472 -4.97 15.07 -5.32
N ALA A 473 -4.27 15.13 -6.45
CA ALA A 473 -3.51 14.04 -7.03
C ALA A 473 -2.04 14.44 -7.19
N THR A 474 -1.14 13.57 -6.75
CA THR A 474 0.31 13.83 -6.82
C THR A 474 0.90 13.59 -8.21
N GLY A 475 0.26 12.73 -9.03
CA GLY A 475 0.70 12.38 -10.37
C GLY A 475 2.03 11.62 -10.45
N THR A 476 2.54 11.12 -9.33
CA THR A 476 3.77 10.31 -9.29
C THR A 476 3.68 9.18 -8.28
N MET A 477 4.16 8.00 -8.65
CA MET A 477 4.17 6.82 -7.78
C MET A 477 5.13 6.96 -6.59
N ARG A 478 6.21 7.74 -6.72
CA ARG A 478 7.25 7.88 -5.69
C ARG A 478 6.92 8.86 -4.56
N TRP A 479 5.74 9.47 -4.55
CA TRP A 479 5.37 10.45 -3.53
C TRP A 479 5.48 9.90 -2.11
N VAL A 480 4.92 8.72 -1.86
CA VAL A 480 4.94 8.10 -0.53
C VAL A 480 6.34 7.61 -0.16
N GLU A 481 7.09 7.11 -1.13
CA GLU A 481 8.48 6.70 -0.94
C GLU A 481 9.37 7.88 -0.53
N ALA A 482 9.15 9.07 -1.11
CA ALA A 482 9.86 10.28 -0.76
C ALA A 482 9.71 10.69 0.71
N LEU A 483 8.66 10.29 1.42
CA LEU A 483 8.52 10.49 2.86
C LEU A 483 9.60 9.76 3.67
N MET A 484 10.24 8.77 3.09
CA MET A 484 11.32 7.97 3.68
C MET A 484 12.70 8.27 3.05
N ALA A 485 12.77 9.17 2.06
CA ALA A 485 14.00 9.47 1.33
C ALA A 485 15.17 9.83 2.26
N GLY A 486 16.32 9.26 2.01
CA GLY A 486 17.53 9.47 2.81
C GLY A 486 17.53 8.81 4.19
N THR A 487 16.52 7.96 4.52
CA THR A 487 16.51 7.22 5.80
C THR A 487 17.04 5.80 5.69
N GLY A 488 17.09 5.24 4.48
CA GLY A 488 17.39 3.82 4.25
C GLY A 488 16.34 2.86 4.80
N ASP A 489 15.16 3.36 5.19
CA ASP A 489 14.17 2.61 5.96
C ASP A 489 13.17 1.83 5.08
N ASP A 490 13.06 2.15 3.80
CA ASP A 490 12.15 1.53 2.83
C ASP A 490 12.77 0.40 2.00
N GLY A 491 14.09 0.24 2.09
CA GLY A 491 14.83 -0.75 1.31
C GLY A 491 14.93 -0.42 -0.18
N ARG A 492 14.48 0.77 -0.61
CA ARG A 492 14.61 1.27 -1.98
C ARG A 492 15.27 2.65 -1.96
N ASP A 493 16.26 2.82 -2.80
CA ASP A 493 16.92 4.11 -2.99
C ASP A 493 16.83 4.47 -4.48
N HIS A 494 15.97 5.47 -4.78
CA HIS A 494 15.89 6.05 -6.11
C HIS A 494 16.65 7.39 -6.20
N GLY A 495 17.57 7.66 -5.26
CA GLY A 495 18.39 8.87 -5.28
C GLY A 495 17.71 10.13 -4.75
N MET A 496 16.51 10.02 -4.18
CA MET A 496 15.83 11.16 -3.56
C MET A 496 16.56 11.59 -2.28
N ASP A 497 16.78 12.89 -2.13
CA ASP A 497 17.55 13.48 -1.04
C ASP A 497 16.69 13.94 0.16
N ALA A 498 17.34 14.41 1.22
CA ALA A 498 16.67 14.94 2.40
C ALA A 498 15.84 16.21 2.11
N ARG A 499 16.21 17.01 1.08
CA ARG A 499 15.44 18.19 0.65
C ARG A 499 14.13 17.76 0.01
N THR A 500 14.15 16.75 -0.85
CA THR A 500 12.96 16.14 -1.43
C THR A 500 12.04 15.59 -0.34
N ARG A 501 12.59 14.86 0.63
CA ARG A 501 11.84 14.40 1.80
C ARG A 501 11.19 15.54 2.58
N ALA A 502 11.92 16.61 2.87
CA ALA A 502 11.40 17.76 3.62
C ALA A 502 10.24 18.43 2.87
N PHE A 503 10.36 18.63 1.54
CA PHE A 503 9.34 19.19 0.68
C PHE A 503 8.07 18.33 0.68
N VAL A 504 8.20 17.03 0.39
CA VAL A 504 7.06 16.09 0.34
C VAL A 504 6.39 15.96 1.70
N THR A 505 7.20 15.86 2.78
CA THR A 505 6.67 15.80 4.15
C THR A 505 5.83 17.04 4.47
N ARG A 506 6.36 18.25 4.26
CA ARG A 506 5.63 19.49 4.55
C ARG A 506 4.36 19.62 3.70
N THR A 507 4.43 19.31 2.41
CA THR A 507 3.28 19.34 1.50
C THR A 507 2.19 18.36 1.98
N THR A 508 2.58 17.15 2.34
CA THR A 508 1.65 16.12 2.84
C THR A 508 1.07 16.50 4.21
N GLU A 509 1.83 17.11 5.10
CA GLU A 509 1.32 17.65 6.37
C GLU A 509 0.27 18.74 6.15
N ASN A 510 0.52 19.67 5.22
CA ASN A 510 -0.44 20.72 4.87
C ASN A 510 -1.75 20.13 4.32
N LEU A 511 -1.63 19.14 3.42
CA LEU A 511 -2.76 18.40 2.85
C LEU A 511 -3.58 17.73 3.96
N LEU A 512 -2.93 16.91 4.78
CA LEU A 512 -3.60 16.10 5.80
C LEU A 512 -4.32 16.96 6.83
N ARG A 513 -3.69 18.05 7.33
CA ARG A 513 -4.32 18.98 8.28
C ARG A 513 -5.51 19.69 7.67
N ALA A 514 -5.40 20.14 6.41
CA ALA A 514 -6.50 20.82 5.73
C ALA A 514 -7.68 19.87 5.50
N PHE A 515 -7.43 18.67 5.03
CA PHE A 515 -8.46 17.69 4.68
C PHE A 515 -9.13 17.08 5.91
N ALA A 516 -8.42 16.95 7.03
CA ALA A 516 -9.01 16.50 8.28
C ALA A 516 -10.04 17.50 8.87
N SER A 517 -9.98 18.77 8.47
CA SER A 517 -10.88 19.82 8.98
C SER A 517 -12.24 19.89 8.25
N GLY A 518 -12.51 18.99 7.29
CA GLY A 518 -13.74 18.96 6.48
C GLY A 518 -13.53 19.55 5.09
N PRO A 519 -14.62 19.88 4.34
CA PRO A 519 -14.53 20.29 2.94
C PRO A 519 -13.55 21.44 2.73
N ALA A 520 -12.53 21.22 1.90
CA ALA A 520 -11.39 22.14 1.76
C ALA A 520 -11.82 23.54 1.22
N ALA A 521 -12.84 23.62 0.37
CA ALA A 521 -13.33 24.88 -0.16
C ALA A 521 -13.87 25.85 0.91
N ARG A 522 -14.12 25.38 2.14
CA ARG A 522 -14.55 26.25 3.25
C ARG A 522 -13.42 27.11 3.81
N THR A 523 -12.17 26.66 3.68
CA THR A 523 -11.01 27.26 4.35
C THR A 523 -9.84 27.50 3.42
N ARG A 524 -9.90 27.03 2.18
CA ARG A 524 -8.85 27.14 1.19
C ARG A 524 -9.33 27.94 -0.01
N PRO A 525 -8.44 28.69 -0.68
CA PRO A 525 -8.77 29.40 -1.91
C PRO A 525 -9.35 28.47 -2.96
N ALA A 526 -10.29 28.98 -3.76
CA ALA A 526 -10.80 28.27 -4.91
C ALA A 526 -9.65 28.00 -5.91
N PRO A 527 -9.59 26.80 -6.51
CA PRO A 527 -8.58 26.50 -7.52
C PRO A 527 -8.73 27.42 -8.74
N ARG A 528 -7.59 27.83 -9.30
CA ARG A 528 -7.53 28.64 -10.53
C ARG A 528 -7.36 27.69 -11.70
N ASN A 529 -8.39 27.60 -12.57
CA ASN A 529 -8.21 26.83 -13.80
C ASN A 529 -7.06 27.43 -14.63
N ASN A 530 -5.96 26.68 -14.74
CA ASN A 530 -4.77 27.09 -15.48
C ASN A 530 -4.38 26.09 -16.57
N VAL A 531 -5.22 25.11 -16.87
CA VAL A 531 -4.92 24.03 -17.82
C VAL A 531 -4.57 24.60 -19.19
N ALA A 532 -5.43 25.48 -19.73
CA ALA A 532 -5.17 26.11 -21.02
C ALA A 532 -3.86 26.92 -21.04
N ALA A 533 -3.55 27.63 -19.94
CA ALA A 533 -2.29 28.41 -19.86
C ALA A 533 -1.05 27.52 -19.76
N VAL A 534 -1.15 26.34 -19.15
CA VAL A 534 -0.04 25.39 -19.01
C VAL A 534 0.21 24.64 -20.32
N TYR A 535 -0.84 24.23 -21.02
CA TYR A 535 -0.75 23.42 -22.23
C TYR A 535 -0.82 24.23 -23.54
N GLY A 536 -1.13 25.53 -23.47
CA GLY A 536 -1.22 26.39 -24.64
C GLY A 536 -2.44 26.12 -25.54
N THR A 537 -3.56 25.69 -24.94
CA THR A 537 -4.81 25.31 -25.64
C THR A 537 -5.92 26.33 -25.46
#